data_bdda993de4f240dc43d7017039bd70a3
#
_entry.id   bdda993de4f240dc43d7017039bd70a3
#
_cell.length_a   1.000
_cell.length_b   1.000
_cell.length_c   1.000
_cell.angle_alpha   90.00
_cell.angle_beta   90.00
_cell.angle_gamma   90.00
#
_symmetry.space_group_name_H-M   'P 1'
#
loop_
_entity.id
_entity.type
_entity.pdbx_description
1 polymer ?
#
loop_
_entity_poly.entity_id
_entity_poly.type
_entity_poly.pdbx_seq_one_letter_code
_entity_poly.pdbx_strand_id
1 'polypeptide(L)'
;MANAYFTQGRAQEWAVFDYYFRRVPDNGGFAIFAGLETVLDYVRELSFSAEQIDFLRQKGGFDEGFLQYLRDFRFGGEIYAFTEGSVVFPNEPLLSVRAPLIDCQILETFLLLTLNHQSLIATKAARICAQAQGRKVFEFGSRRAHGADAALYGARAAYIGGVAASANTQAEVVFGVPAVGTMAHAFVQSFADEYSAFAAYAQTYPDHTVLLIDTYDVLRSGLPNAIRLQQEVLQPLGKRLKGIRIDSGDLTYLSRRCRELLDAAGMQDCEIMVSNGLDEFIIKDLIQQGAAIDGFGVGERLITARSEPVFGGVYKIVSLEKAGKAEPKIKISENLIKTTTPAFKQVWRLYNQAQMAIADVVSLREETIDGSQPYTLFDPQAPWKRKTVQDFHAKPCLQLVWQDGKAVQKRPTLAEIRAYVQSELNTLWCEVKRLENPHGYYVDLSQPLWNLKQDMLDGIAKEMEAGR
;
A
#
# COMPACT_ATOMS: atom_id res chain seq x y z
N MET A 1 -12.00 -5.17 26.40
CA MET A 1 -11.00 -6.25 26.56
C MET A 1 -9.84 -5.78 27.44
N ALA A 2 -9.12 -4.70 27.15
CA ALA A 2 -7.99 -4.23 27.93
C ALA A 2 -8.30 -4.09 29.43
N ASN A 3 -9.41 -3.43 29.80
CA ASN A 3 -9.89 -3.35 31.18
C ASN A 3 -10.12 -4.74 31.82
N ALA A 4 -10.68 -5.70 31.09
CA ALA A 4 -10.88 -7.06 31.60
C ALA A 4 -9.55 -7.79 31.84
N TYR A 5 -8.55 -7.61 31.00
CA TYR A 5 -7.20 -8.13 31.25
C TYR A 5 -6.59 -7.50 32.51
N PHE A 6 -6.79 -6.20 32.70
CA PHE A 6 -6.30 -5.49 33.89
C PHE A 6 -6.94 -6.04 35.16
N THR A 7 -8.28 -6.12 35.24
CA THR A 7 -9.00 -6.60 36.42
C THR A 7 -8.74 -8.08 36.73
N GLN A 8 -8.33 -8.87 35.75
CA GLN A 8 -7.93 -10.28 35.92
C GLN A 8 -6.45 -10.44 36.27
N GLY A 9 -5.72 -9.35 36.54
CA GLY A 9 -4.29 -9.39 36.92
C GLY A 9 -3.34 -9.76 35.78
N ARG A 10 -3.80 -9.67 34.51
CA ARG A 10 -3.05 -10.08 33.32
C ARG A 10 -2.32 -8.91 32.61
N ALA A 11 -2.28 -7.76 33.23
CA ALA A 11 -1.74 -6.53 32.64
C ALA A 11 -0.25 -6.65 32.25
N GLN A 12 0.51 -7.46 33.00
CA GLN A 12 1.96 -7.65 32.80
C GLN A 12 2.31 -8.94 32.03
N GLU A 13 1.32 -9.69 31.54
CA GLU A 13 1.58 -10.84 30.67
C GLU A 13 2.01 -10.34 29.29
N TRP A 14 3.15 -10.79 28.80
CA TRP A 14 3.62 -10.45 27.46
C TRP A 14 2.97 -11.35 26.42
N ALA A 15 2.73 -10.77 25.24
CA ALA A 15 2.13 -11.47 24.12
C ALA A 15 2.82 -11.09 22.82
N VAL A 16 2.69 -11.96 21.83
CA VAL A 16 3.03 -11.67 20.44
C VAL A 16 1.78 -11.70 19.60
N PHE A 17 1.56 -10.63 18.84
CA PHE A 17 0.50 -10.52 17.86
C PHE A 17 1.10 -10.28 16.48
N ASP A 18 0.56 -10.95 15.46
CA ASP A 18 0.95 -10.76 14.08
C ASP A 18 -0.13 -10.05 13.29
N TYR A 19 0.30 -9.08 12.48
CA TYR A 19 -0.47 -8.52 11.37
C TYR A 19 -0.10 -9.26 10.08
N TYR A 20 -1.11 -9.76 9.36
CA TYR A 20 -0.98 -10.45 8.07
C TYR A 20 -2.27 -10.37 7.29
N PHE A 21 -2.24 -10.67 5.99
CA PHE A 21 -3.42 -10.78 5.13
C PHE A 21 -3.51 -12.16 4.48
N ARG A 22 -4.68 -12.51 3.91
CA ARG A 22 -4.96 -13.88 3.43
C ARG A 22 -5.06 -14.00 1.92
N ARG A 23 -5.31 -12.91 1.22
CA ARG A 23 -5.50 -12.87 -0.22
C ARG A 23 -5.08 -11.50 -0.77
N VAL A 24 -4.39 -11.51 -1.90
CA VAL A 24 -4.06 -10.26 -2.59
C VAL A 24 -5.33 -9.68 -3.21
N PRO A 25 -5.60 -8.37 -3.04
CA PRO A 25 -6.73 -7.72 -3.71
C PRO A 25 -6.68 -7.88 -5.24
N ASP A 26 -7.85 -7.88 -5.86
CA ASP A 26 -8.03 -8.01 -7.32
C ASP A 26 -7.38 -9.29 -7.89
N ASN A 27 -7.27 -10.36 -7.10
CA ASN A 27 -6.57 -11.59 -7.46
C ASN A 27 -5.15 -11.35 -8.00
N GLY A 28 -4.47 -10.33 -7.50
CA GLY A 28 -3.09 -10.02 -7.87
C GLY A 28 -2.09 -11.05 -7.36
N GLY A 29 -0.88 -11.05 -7.90
CA GLY A 29 0.19 -11.97 -7.49
C GLY A 29 0.97 -11.49 -6.26
N PHE A 30 0.87 -10.23 -5.88
CA PHE A 30 1.59 -9.61 -4.76
C PHE A 30 0.86 -8.38 -4.22
N ALA A 31 1.26 -7.92 -3.03
CA ALA A 31 0.86 -6.63 -2.49
C ALA A 31 2.10 -5.79 -2.12
N ILE A 32 1.91 -4.49 -1.91
CA ILE A 32 2.93 -3.57 -1.40
C ILE A 32 2.62 -3.26 0.06
N PHE A 33 3.56 -3.51 0.94
CA PHE A 33 3.44 -3.16 2.35
C PHE A 33 3.67 -1.66 2.55
N ALA A 34 2.66 -0.94 3.04
CA ALA A 34 2.73 0.50 3.26
C ALA A 34 2.00 0.91 4.54
N GLY A 35 2.40 2.05 5.12
CA GLY A 35 1.83 2.61 6.35
C GLY A 35 2.67 2.38 7.60
N LEU A 36 3.83 1.73 7.52
CA LEU A 36 4.69 1.48 8.68
C LEU A 36 5.13 2.77 9.36
N GLU A 37 5.64 3.74 8.61
CA GLU A 37 6.09 5.01 9.19
C GLU A 37 4.95 5.76 9.89
N THR A 38 3.73 5.69 9.34
CA THR A 38 2.53 6.25 9.99
C THR A 38 2.19 5.55 11.29
N VAL A 39 2.37 4.22 11.35
CA VAL A 39 2.20 3.44 12.59
C VAL A 39 3.24 3.82 13.63
N LEU A 40 4.51 3.96 13.24
CA LEU A 40 5.59 4.32 14.17
C LEU A 40 5.41 5.74 14.73
N ASP A 41 4.91 6.69 13.91
CA ASP A 41 4.55 8.03 14.38
C ASP A 41 3.41 7.97 15.41
N TYR A 42 2.35 7.22 15.12
CA TYR A 42 1.25 7.01 16.07
C TYR A 42 1.73 6.39 17.39
N VAL A 43 2.53 5.34 17.34
CA VAL A 43 3.04 4.65 18.54
C VAL A 43 3.90 5.59 19.40
N ARG A 44 4.67 6.49 18.76
CA ARG A 44 5.49 7.50 19.45
C ARG A 44 4.64 8.50 20.23
N GLU A 45 3.50 8.93 19.66
CA GLU A 45 2.63 9.97 20.20
C GLU A 45 1.50 9.41 21.07
N LEU A 46 1.31 8.09 21.05
CA LEU A 46 0.17 7.44 21.71
C LEU A 46 0.17 7.67 23.21
N SER A 47 -0.82 8.42 23.64
CA SER A 47 -1.09 8.76 25.03
C SER A 47 -2.59 9.08 25.20
N PHE A 48 -3.06 9.07 26.42
CA PHE A 48 -4.46 9.39 26.72
C PHE A 48 -4.54 10.71 27.49
N SER A 49 -5.32 11.68 26.99
CA SER A 49 -5.51 12.97 27.63
C SER A 49 -6.37 12.86 28.89
N ALA A 50 -6.29 13.87 29.78
CA ALA A 50 -7.14 13.93 30.97
C ALA A 50 -8.63 13.89 30.61
N GLU A 51 -9.03 14.59 29.55
CA GLU A 51 -10.42 14.62 29.06
C GLU A 51 -10.90 13.25 28.61
N GLN A 52 -10.03 12.48 27.93
CA GLN A 52 -10.35 11.11 27.51
C GLN A 52 -10.51 10.17 28.71
N ILE A 53 -9.66 10.30 29.70
CA ILE A 53 -9.75 9.52 30.96
C ILE A 53 -11.03 9.88 31.71
N ASP A 54 -11.35 11.17 31.84
CA ASP A 54 -12.56 11.63 32.53
C ASP A 54 -13.83 11.20 31.77
N PHE A 55 -13.81 11.19 30.45
CA PHE A 55 -14.89 10.64 29.62
C PHE A 55 -15.12 9.14 29.93
N LEU A 56 -14.05 8.33 29.98
CA LEU A 56 -14.16 6.91 30.30
C LEU A 56 -14.69 6.70 31.73
N ARG A 57 -14.23 7.52 32.72
CA ARG A 57 -14.72 7.49 34.10
C ARG A 57 -16.21 7.79 34.18
N GLN A 58 -16.66 8.83 33.50
CA GLN A 58 -18.10 9.22 33.45
C GLN A 58 -18.96 8.17 32.77
N LYS A 59 -18.42 7.53 31.69
CA LYS A 59 -19.10 6.44 31.00
C LYS A 59 -19.33 5.24 31.94
N GLY A 60 -18.46 5.03 32.90
CA GLY A 60 -18.52 3.92 33.86
C GLY A 60 -18.08 2.55 33.28
N GLY A 61 -17.97 1.57 34.18
CA GLY A 61 -17.59 0.20 33.79
C GLY A 61 -16.09 -0.05 33.61
N PHE A 62 -15.25 0.93 33.97
CA PHE A 62 -13.79 0.81 33.97
C PHE A 62 -13.25 0.86 35.40
N ASP A 63 -12.28 -0.01 35.67
CA ASP A 63 -11.54 -0.01 36.92
C ASP A 63 -10.70 1.26 37.04
N GLU A 64 -10.63 1.89 38.22
CA GLU A 64 -9.88 3.15 38.42
C GLU A 64 -8.37 2.93 38.24
N GLY A 65 -7.83 1.78 38.64
CA GLY A 65 -6.45 1.40 38.38
C GLY A 65 -6.15 1.27 36.88
N PHE A 66 -7.12 0.77 36.10
CA PHE A 66 -7.00 0.74 34.64
C PHE A 66 -7.02 2.15 34.02
N LEU A 67 -7.85 3.06 34.52
CA LEU A 67 -7.85 4.46 34.09
C LEU A 67 -6.53 5.14 34.40
N GLN A 68 -5.93 4.83 35.58
CA GLN A 68 -4.58 5.30 35.89
C GLN A 68 -3.52 4.69 34.96
N TYR A 69 -3.61 3.39 34.65
CA TYR A 69 -2.74 2.74 33.65
C TYR A 69 -2.80 3.46 32.31
N LEU A 70 -3.99 3.81 31.81
CA LEU A 70 -4.15 4.56 30.56
C LEU A 70 -3.55 5.97 30.63
N ARG A 71 -3.71 6.67 31.77
CA ARG A 71 -3.13 8.02 31.96
C ARG A 71 -1.61 8.01 31.80
N ASP A 72 -0.96 6.97 32.34
CA ASP A 72 0.49 6.82 32.32
C ASP A 72 1.00 6.07 31.09
N PHE A 73 0.07 5.66 30.19
CA PHE A 73 0.38 4.80 29.07
C PHE A 73 1.43 5.41 28.15
N ARG A 74 2.46 4.64 27.89
CA ARG A 74 3.43 4.80 26.78
C ARG A 74 3.78 3.41 26.28
N PHE A 75 3.77 3.24 24.96
CA PHE A 75 4.08 1.95 24.39
C PHE A 75 5.57 1.61 24.56
N GLY A 76 5.84 0.63 25.41
CA GLY A 76 7.20 0.16 25.75
C GLY A 76 7.57 -1.19 25.13
N GLY A 77 6.73 -1.75 24.28
CA GLY A 77 6.98 -3.04 23.63
C GLY A 77 7.93 -2.96 22.44
N GLU A 78 8.04 -4.08 21.74
CA GLU A 78 8.85 -4.25 20.53
C GLU A 78 7.93 -4.40 19.31
N ILE A 79 8.33 -3.81 18.19
CA ILE A 79 7.68 -4.01 16.89
C ILE A 79 8.72 -4.52 15.89
N TYR A 80 8.40 -5.63 15.26
CA TYR A 80 9.16 -6.20 14.15
C TYR A 80 8.30 -6.07 12.89
N ALA A 81 8.89 -5.62 11.79
CA ALA A 81 8.13 -5.41 10.56
C ALA A 81 8.99 -5.64 9.31
N PHE A 82 8.32 -5.91 8.20
CA PHE A 82 8.89 -5.72 6.88
C PHE A 82 9.25 -4.24 6.68
N THR A 83 10.26 -3.96 5.88
CA THR A 83 10.57 -2.60 5.44
C THR A 83 9.39 -2.03 4.65
N GLU A 84 9.00 -0.77 4.91
CA GLU A 84 7.94 -0.13 4.13
C GLU A 84 8.33 -0.07 2.65
N GLY A 85 7.42 -0.46 1.76
CA GLY A 85 7.68 -0.62 0.34
C GLY A 85 8.03 -2.05 -0.09
N SER A 86 8.19 -2.99 0.85
CA SER A 86 8.39 -4.39 0.49
C SER A 86 7.23 -4.95 -0.32
N VAL A 87 7.55 -5.78 -1.29
CA VAL A 87 6.58 -6.69 -1.89
C VAL A 87 6.29 -7.81 -0.90
N VAL A 88 5.02 -8.11 -0.69
CA VAL A 88 4.55 -9.06 0.33
C VAL A 88 3.46 -10.00 -0.20
N PHE A 89 3.30 -11.14 0.46
CA PHE A 89 2.41 -12.20 0.02
C PHE A 89 1.46 -12.64 1.14
N PRO A 90 0.37 -13.36 0.82
CA PRO A 90 -0.57 -13.85 1.81
C PRO A 90 0.07 -14.80 2.84
N ASN A 91 -0.45 -14.74 4.09
CA ASN A 91 -0.09 -15.60 5.21
C ASN A 91 1.32 -15.39 5.80
N GLU A 92 2.02 -14.37 5.38
CA GLU A 92 3.25 -13.91 6.03
C GLU A 92 2.90 -12.95 7.18
N PRO A 93 3.53 -13.05 8.36
CA PRO A 93 3.50 -11.97 9.32
C PRO A 93 4.27 -10.76 8.76
N LEU A 94 3.54 -9.68 8.45
CA LEU A 94 4.14 -8.44 7.91
C LEU A 94 4.62 -7.50 9.00
N LEU A 95 3.98 -7.61 10.18
CA LEU A 95 4.35 -6.90 11.38
C LEU A 95 4.01 -7.78 12.58
N SER A 96 4.93 -7.87 13.54
CA SER A 96 4.73 -8.54 14.82
C SER A 96 4.94 -7.54 15.96
N VAL A 97 3.97 -7.46 16.88
CA VAL A 97 4.06 -6.68 18.10
C VAL A 97 4.31 -7.64 19.25
N ARG A 98 5.40 -7.44 19.99
CA ARG A 98 5.72 -8.16 21.24
C ARG A 98 5.69 -7.16 22.39
N ALA A 99 4.67 -7.25 23.25
CA ALA A 99 4.43 -6.28 24.31
C ALA A 99 3.53 -6.87 25.41
N PRO A 100 3.30 -6.16 26.52
CA PRO A 100 2.23 -6.47 27.45
C PRO A 100 0.90 -6.65 26.70
N LEU A 101 0.08 -7.61 27.12
CA LEU A 101 -1.15 -8.02 26.43
C LEU A 101 -2.13 -6.83 26.20
N ILE A 102 -2.21 -5.92 27.18
CA ILE A 102 -3.04 -4.71 27.08
C ILE A 102 -2.51 -3.79 25.99
N ASP A 103 -1.21 -3.58 25.90
CA ASP A 103 -0.57 -2.70 24.93
C ASP A 103 -0.78 -3.22 23.50
N CYS A 104 -0.60 -4.53 23.29
CA CYS A 104 -0.92 -5.16 22.00
C CYS A 104 -2.37 -4.90 21.58
N GLN A 105 -3.32 -4.96 22.54
CA GLN A 105 -4.73 -4.78 22.26
C GLN A 105 -5.08 -3.33 21.94
N ILE A 106 -4.43 -2.36 22.57
CA ILE A 106 -4.66 -0.93 22.32
C ILE A 106 -4.27 -0.55 20.89
N LEU A 107 -3.21 -1.15 20.34
CA LEU A 107 -2.71 -0.84 19.00
C LEU A 107 -3.60 -1.40 17.87
N GLU A 108 -4.41 -2.44 18.10
CA GLU A 108 -5.08 -3.24 17.06
C GLU A 108 -5.81 -2.38 16.03
N THR A 109 -6.67 -1.47 16.47
CA THR A 109 -7.54 -0.73 15.56
C THR A 109 -6.75 0.19 14.63
N PHE A 110 -5.78 0.94 15.18
CA PHE A 110 -5.00 1.88 14.39
C PHE A 110 -4.05 1.16 13.42
N LEU A 111 -3.42 0.07 13.87
CA LEU A 111 -2.61 -0.79 13.01
C LEU A 111 -3.40 -1.28 11.79
N LEU A 112 -4.58 -1.86 12.04
CA LEU A 112 -5.44 -2.39 10.98
C LEU A 112 -5.93 -1.30 10.03
N LEU A 113 -6.41 -0.18 10.57
CA LEU A 113 -6.87 0.96 9.77
C LEU A 113 -5.77 1.47 8.83
N THR A 114 -4.58 1.69 9.38
CA THR A 114 -3.46 2.31 8.66
C THR A 114 -2.85 1.37 7.63
N LEU A 115 -2.45 0.16 8.07
CA LEU A 115 -1.75 -0.78 7.20
C LEU A 115 -2.65 -1.32 6.10
N ASN A 116 -3.94 -1.59 6.41
CA ASN A 116 -4.89 -2.05 5.40
C ASN A 116 -5.11 -1.00 4.31
N HIS A 117 -5.39 0.26 4.70
CA HIS A 117 -5.67 1.32 3.74
C HIS A 117 -4.44 1.64 2.88
N GLN A 118 -3.28 1.90 3.50
CA GLN A 118 -2.11 2.32 2.74
C GLN A 118 -1.56 1.18 1.88
N SER A 119 -1.54 -0.06 2.36
CA SER A 119 -1.11 -1.21 1.53
C SER A 119 -2.07 -1.46 0.36
N LEU A 120 -3.39 -1.31 0.57
CA LEU A 120 -4.37 -1.43 -0.50
C LEU A 120 -4.14 -0.41 -1.62
N ILE A 121 -3.99 0.87 -1.26
CA ILE A 121 -3.82 1.95 -2.26
C ILE A 121 -2.45 1.86 -2.93
N ALA A 122 -1.38 1.55 -2.20
CA ALA A 122 -0.05 1.35 -2.79
C ALA A 122 -0.05 0.17 -3.78
N THR A 123 -0.71 -0.94 -3.44
CA THR A 123 -0.86 -2.10 -4.32
C THR A 123 -1.65 -1.74 -5.58
N LYS A 124 -2.78 -1.03 -5.44
CA LYS A 124 -3.59 -0.56 -6.57
C LYS A 124 -2.80 0.38 -7.49
N ALA A 125 -2.06 1.32 -6.91
CA ALA A 125 -1.20 2.23 -7.66
C ALA A 125 -0.11 1.47 -8.44
N ALA A 126 0.57 0.49 -7.81
CA ALA A 126 1.59 -0.32 -8.47
C ALA A 126 1.04 -1.09 -9.67
N ARG A 127 -0.17 -1.66 -9.56
CA ARG A 127 -0.87 -2.33 -10.68
C ARG A 127 -1.17 -1.37 -11.82
N ILE A 128 -1.70 -0.18 -11.52
CA ILE A 128 -2.00 0.87 -12.50
C ILE A 128 -0.72 1.35 -13.20
N CYS A 129 0.32 1.67 -12.44
CA CYS A 129 1.60 2.15 -12.96
C CYS A 129 2.29 1.10 -13.85
N ALA A 130 2.21 -0.19 -13.50
CA ALA A 130 2.74 -1.28 -14.33
C ALA A 130 2.10 -1.30 -15.74
N GLN A 131 0.79 -1.02 -15.84
CA GLN A 131 0.10 -0.99 -17.14
C GLN A 131 0.37 0.29 -17.95
N ALA A 132 0.83 1.36 -17.32
CA ALA A 132 1.19 2.60 -17.99
C ALA A 132 2.47 2.50 -18.84
N GLN A 133 3.25 1.41 -18.73
CA GLN A 133 4.44 1.13 -19.55
C GLN A 133 5.44 2.29 -19.59
N GLY A 134 5.78 2.83 -18.41
CA GLY A 134 6.72 3.94 -18.25
C GLY A 134 6.13 5.34 -18.41
N ARG A 135 4.87 5.47 -18.85
CA ARG A 135 4.16 6.76 -18.89
C ARG A 135 3.82 7.23 -17.49
N LYS A 136 3.73 8.55 -17.31
CA LYS A 136 3.41 9.15 -16.01
C LYS A 136 1.97 8.84 -15.59
N VAL A 137 1.79 8.44 -14.33
CA VAL A 137 0.48 8.31 -13.70
C VAL A 137 0.39 9.34 -12.59
N PHE A 138 -0.72 10.09 -12.53
CA PHE A 138 -0.99 11.10 -11.53
C PHE A 138 -2.23 10.71 -10.71
N GLU A 139 -2.17 10.91 -9.40
CA GLU A 139 -3.31 10.68 -8.50
C GLU A 139 -4.23 11.92 -8.48
N PHE A 140 -5.47 11.79 -8.96
CA PHE A 140 -6.47 12.85 -9.03
C PHE A 140 -7.77 12.51 -8.28
N GLY A 141 -7.66 11.66 -7.27
CA GLY A 141 -8.81 11.04 -6.59
C GLY A 141 -9.27 11.72 -5.30
N SER A 142 -8.56 12.73 -4.78
CA SER A 142 -8.85 13.30 -3.45
C SER A 142 -10.33 13.65 -3.23
N ARG A 143 -11.03 14.21 -4.22
CA ARG A 143 -12.48 14.54 -4.13
C ARG A 143 -13.40 13.32 -4.06
N ARG A 144 -12.89 12.11 -4.25
CA ARG A 144 -13.61 10.83 -4.23
C ARG A 144 -13.20 9.93 -3.06
N ALA A 145 -12.19 10.32 -2.30
CA ALA A 145 -11.73 9.58 -1.13
C ALA A 145 -12.81 9.57 -0.02
N HIS A 146 -12.73 8.57 0.85
CA HIS A 146 -13.68 8.37 1.95
C HIS A 146 -13.29 9.19 3.20
N GLY A 147 -13.07 10.48 3.03
CA GLY A 147 -12.68 11.43 4.06
C GLY A 147 -11.31 12.07 3.83
N ALA A 148 -11.01 13.13 4.59
CA ALA A 148 -9.79 13.91 4.42
C ALA A 148 -8.52 13.09 4.65
N ASP A 149 -8.50 12.27 5.71
CA ASP A 149 -7.37 11.39 6.02
C ASP A 149 -7.17 10.33 4.93
N ALA A 150 -8.26 9.75 4.39
CA ALA A 150 -8.17 8.81 3.29
C ALA A 150 -7.60 9.45 2.00
N ALA A 151 -7.90 10.73 1.75
CA ALA A 151 -7.31 11.47 0.65
C ALA A 151 -5.81 11.73 0.88
N LEU A 152 -5.43 12.16 2.08
CA LEU A 152 -4.07 12.50 2.45
C LEU A 152 -3.15 11.26 2.46
N TYR A 153 -3.51 10.24 3.23
CA TYR A 153 -2.73 8.99 3.31
C TYR A 153 -2.84 8.13 2.05
N GLY A 154 -3.95 8.25 1.31
CA GLY A 154 -4.10 7.64 0.00
C GLY A 154 -3.14 8.22 -1.04
N ALA A 155 -2.95 9.55 -1.07
CA ALA A 155 -1.96 10.20 -1.93
C ALA A 155 -0.52 9.74 -1.60
N ARG A 156 -0.19 9.63 -0.29
CA ARG A 156 1.08 9.07 0.18
C ARG A 156 1.29 7.64 -0.34
N ALA A 157 0.30 6.79 -0.11
CA ALA A 157 0.36 5.38 -0.51
C ALA A 157 0.43 5.20 -2.03
N ALA A 158 -0.33 5.99 -2.79
CA ALA A 158 -0.27 5.99 -4.25
C ALA A 158 1.13 6.37 -4.77
N TYR A 159 1.79 7.36 -4.14
CA TYR A 159 3.16 7.74 -4.49
C TYR A 159 4.17 6.62 -4.20
N ILE A 160 4.03 5.92 -3.07
CA ILE A 160 4.81 4.70 -2.77
C ILE A 160 4.61 3.66 -3.88
N GLY A 161 3.36 3.44 -4.32
CA GLY A 161 3.01 2.51 -5.39
C GLY A 161 3.45 2.92 -6.80
N GLY A 162 4.03 4.13 -6.97
CA GLY A 162 4.67 4.53 -8.22
C GLY A 162 4.07 5.72 -8.96
N VAL A 163 2.95 6.33 -8.50
CA VAL A 163 2.44 7.54 -9.16
C VAL A 163 3.47 8.67 -9.10
N ALA A 164 3.47 9.53 -10.10
CA ALA A 164 4.47 10.59 -10.23
C ALA A 164 4.19 11.77 -9.28
N ALA A 165 2.91 12.08 -9.06
CA ALA A 165 2.47 13.21 -8.25
C ALA A 165 0.97 13.08 -7.92
N SER A 166 0.45 13.95 -7.03
CA SER A 166 -0.96 13.96 -6.63
C SER A 166 -1.57 15.37 -6.77
N ALA A 167 -2.89 15.44 -6.94
CA ALA A 167 -3.62 16.70 -6.85
C ALA A 167 -3.85 17.15 -5.39
N ASN A 168 -3.37 16.40 -4.41
CA ASN A 168 -3.49 16.72 -2.99
C ASN A 168 -2.31 17.58 -2.52
N THR A 169 -2.48 18.90 -2.48
CA THR A 169 -1.43 19.85 -2.05
C THR A 169 -1.01 19.64 -0.59
N GLN A 170 -1.92 19.17 0.28
CA GLN A 170 -1.56 18.86 1.67
C GLN A 170 -0.58 17.68 1.74
N ALA A 171 -0.68 16.71 0.83
CA ALA A 171 0.26 15.58 0.78
C ALA A 171 1.68 16.03 0.42
N GLU A 172 1.85 17.12 -0.35
CA GLU A 172 3.17 17.72 -0.58
C GLU A 172 3.74 18.32 0.71
N VAL A 173 2.94 19.10 1.43
CA VAL A 173 3.36 19.73 2.68
C VAL A 173 3.74 18.71 3.75
N VAL A 174 2.92 17.66 3.90
CA VAL A 174 3.08 16.68 5.01
C VAL A 174 4.09 15.59 4.66
N PHE A 175 4.12 15.11 3.42
CA PHE A 175 4.90 13.94 3.02
C PHE A 175 5.91 14.19 1.91
N GLY A 176 5.90 15.36 1.29
CA GLY A 176 6.76 15.65 0.14
C GLY A 176 6.31 14.95 -1.16
N VAL A 177 5.04 14.55 -1.25
CA VAL A 177 4.45 14.05 -2.52
C VAL A 177 4.30 15.23 -3.47
N PRO A 178 4.94 15.26 -4.65
CA PRO A 178 4.83 16.40 -5.55
C PRO A 178 3.38 16.74 -5.89
N ALA A 179 2.97 17.99 -5.72
CA ALA A 179 1.63 18.45 -6.08
C ALA A 179 1.58 18.84 -7.56
N VAL A 180 0.52 18.39 -8.23
CA VAL A 180 0.25 18.76 -9.63
C VAL A 180 -1.24 19.02 -9.82
N GLY A 181 -1.54 19.89 -10.78
CA GLY A 181 -2.92 20.18 -11.15
C GLY A 181 -2.97 20.83 -12.53
N THR A 182 -4.18 20.82 -13.11
CA THR A 182 -4.51 21.54 -14.33
C THR A 182 -5.76 22.34 -14.09
N MET A 183 -6.19 23.16 -15.07
CA MET A 183 -7.49 23.84 -15.00
C MET A 183 -8.65 22.84 -14.94
N ALA A 184 -9.79 23.29 -14.44
CA ALA A 184 -11.06 22.59 -14.47
C ALA A 184 -11.99 23.18 -15.56
N HIS A 185 -13.02 22.42 -15.96
CA HIS A 185 -14.04 22.94 -16.91
C HIS A 185 -14.69 24.24 -16.40
N ALA A 186 -14.93 24.37 -15.09
CA ALA A 186 -15.48 25.59 -14.49
C ALA A 186 -14.60 26.82 -14.75
N PHE A 187 -13.28 26.67 -14.81
CA PHE A 187 -12.37 27.78 -15.18
C PHE A 187 -12.64 28.21 -16.62
N VAL A 188 -12.70 27.25 -17.56
CA VAL A 188 -12.99 27.57 -18.98
C VAL A 188 -14.36 28.24 -19.12
N GLN A 189 -15.39 27.73 -18.45
CA GLN A 189 -16.75 28.25 -18.48
C GLN A 189 -16.92 29.63 -17.84
N SER A 190 -15.96 30.07 -16.98
CA SER A 190 -16.02 31.38 -16.34
C SER A 190 -15.58 32.56 -17.23
N PHE A 191 -15.07 32.27 -18.42
CA PHE A 191 -14.67 33.26 -19.42
C PHE A 191 -15.72 33.37 -20.55
N ALA A 192 -15.62 34.44 -21.31
CA ALA A 192 -16.54 34.69 -22.45
C ALA A 192 -16.46 33.61 -23.54
N ASP A 193 -15.27 33.05 -23.75
CA ASP A 193 -14.97 31.97 -24.67
C ASP A 193 -13.77 31.14 -24.20
N GLU A 194 -13.60 29.97 -24.81
CA GLU A 194 -12.55 29.01 -24.45
C GLU A 194 -11.14 29.55 -24.72
N TYR A 195 -10.93 30.28 -25.81
CA TYR A 195 -9.61 30.87 -26.12
C TYR A 195 -9.18 31.90 -25.07
N SER A 196 -10.12 32.77 -24.64
CA SER A 196 -9.86 33.76 -23.59
C SER A 196 -9.47 33.10 -22.26
N ALA A 197 -10.10 31.99 -21.90
CA ALA A 197 -9.71 31.20 -20.73
C ALA A 197 -8.29 30.61 -20.86
N PHE A 198 -7.97 30.04 -22.01
CA PHE A 198 -6.66 29.49 -22.30
C PHE A 198 -5.56 30.57 -22.26
N ALA A 199 -5.83 31.74 -22.85
CA ALA A 199 -4.90 32.86 -22.85
C ALA A 199 -4.63 33.39 -21.45
N ALA A 200 -5.66 33.57 -20.63
CA ALA A 200 -5.53 33.99 -19.23
C ALA A 200 -4.69 32.99 -18.40
N TYR A 201 -4.92 31.68 -18.59
CA TYR A 201 -4.16 30.64 -17.91
C TYR A 201 -2.69 30.63 -18.35
N ALA A 202 -2.42 30.72 -19.64
CA ALA A 202 -1.06 30.72 -20.18
C ALA A 202 -0.27 31.97 -19.81
N GLN A 203 -0.91 33.13 -19.70
CA GLN A 203 -0.27 34.36 -19.19
C GLN A 203 0.15 34.23 -17.72
N THR A 204 -0.65 33.51 -16.92
CA THR A 204 -0.37 33.29 -15.49
C THR A 204 0.71 32.22 -15.28
N TYR A 205 0.68 31.13 -16.08
CA TYR A 205 1.56 29.98 -15.92
C TYR A 205 2.28 29.59 -17.23
N PRO A 206 3.06 30.49 -17.85
CA PRO A 206 3.60 30.28 -19.20
C PRO A 206 4.54 29.08 -19.31
N ASP A 207 5.24 28.72 -18.25
CA ASP A 207 6.18 27.58 -18.21
C ASP A 207 5.52 26.23 -17.92
N HIS A 208 4.26 26.24 -17.43
CA HIS A 208 3.55 25.06 -16.95
C HIS A 208 2.14 24.91 -17.54
N THR A 209 1.92 25.52 -18.71
CA THR A 209 0.60 25.51 -19.35
C THR A 209 0.24 24.11 -19.84
N VAL A 210 -0.81 23.51 -19.23
CA VAL A 210 -1.51 22.31 -19.68
C VAL A 210 -2.99 22.66 -19.80
N LEU A 211 -3.58 22.49 -20.99
CA LEU A 211 -4.94 22.94 -21.30
C LEU A 211 -5.94 21.78 -21.31
N LEU A 212 -7.07 21.96 -20.62
CA LEU A 212 -8.20 21.04 -20.66
C LEU A 212 -9.08 21.39 -21.87
N ILE A 213 -9.05 20.54 -22.92
CA ILE A 213 -9.53 20.90 -24.24
C ILE A 213 -10.89 20.30 -24.61
N ASP A 214 -11.54 19.61 -23.69
CA ASP A 214 -12.83 18.90 -23.93
C ASP A 214 -14.02 19.58 -23.23
N THR A 215 -13.92 20.87 -22.91
CA THR A 215 -15.04 21.60 -22.29
C THR A 215 -16.24 21.68 -23.26
N TYR A 216 -16.01 21.85 -24.55
CA TYR A 216 -17.06 21.92 -25.57
C TYR A 216 -16.87 20.86 -26.65
N ASP A 217 -15.81 20.95 -27.46
CA ASP A 217 -15.49 19.99 -28.52
C ASP A 217 -13.97 19.93 -28.72
N VAL A 218 -13.40 18.75 -28.50
CA VAL A 218 -11.95 18.53 -28.57
C VAL A 218 -11.35 18.95 -29.89
N LEU A 219 -11.95 18.52 -31.02
CA LEU A 219 -11.38 18.66 -32.34
C LEU A 219 -11.83 19.95 -33.07
N ARG A 220 -13.03 20.47 -32.75
CA ARG A 220 -13.59 21.66 -33.43
C ARG A 220 -13.31 22.95 -32.67
N SER A 221 -13.03 22.90 -31.36
CA SER A 221 -12.81 24.06 -30.51
C SER A 221 -11.51 23.95 -29.69
N GLY A 222 -11.41 23.01 -28.79
CA GLY A 222 -10.33 22.94 -27.79
C GLY A 222 -8.94 22.85 -28.39
N LEU A 223 -8.71 21.90 -29.29
CA LEU A 223 -7.40 21.72 -29.94
C LEU A 223 -7.04 22.87 -30.89
N PRO A 224 -7.93 23.36 -31.77
CA PRO A 224 -7.65 24.58 -32.55
C PRO A 224 -7.29 25.78 -31.70
N ASN A 225 -8.02 26.04 -30.61
CA ASN A 225 -7.70 27.12 -29.65
C ASN A 225 -6.37 26.93 -28.94
N ALA A 226 -6.00 25.70 -28.60
CA ALA A 226 -4.70 25.38 -27.99
C ALA A 226 -3.53 25.61 -28.97
N ILE A 227 -3.66 25.24 -30.23
CA ILE A 227 -2.68 25.51 -31.29
C ILE A 227 -2.56 27.01 -31.54
N ARG A 228 -3.68 27.73 -31.65
CA ARG A 228 -3.71 29.17 -31.77
C ARG A 228 -3.02 29.87 -30.59
N LEU A 229 -3.29 29.45 -29.36
CA LEU A 229 -2.64 29.94 -28.16
C LEU A 229 -1.11 29.77 -28.21
N GLN A 230 -0.62 28.61 -28.64
CA GLN A 230 0.81 28.38 -28.83
C GLN A 230 1.42 29.42 -29.75
N GLN A 231 0.77 29.72 -30.88
CA GLN A 231 1.29 30.63 -31.88
C GLN A 231 1.19 32.11 -31.47
N GLU A 232 0.05 32.51 -30.89
CA GLU A 232 -0.23 33.93 -30.61
C GLU A 232 0.26 34.41 -29.23
N VAL A 233 0.37 33.49 -28.24
CA VAL A 233 0.71 33.87 -26.86
C VAL A 233 2.02 33.27 -26.40
N LEU A 234 2.19 31.95 -26.46
CA LEU A 234 3.37 31.29 -25.86
C LEU A 234 4.63 31.46 -26.72
N GLN A 235 4.54 31.31 -28.03
CA GLN A 235 5.69 31.44 -28.93
C GLN A 235 6.33 32.84 -28.91
N PRO A 236 5.59 33.93 -28.89
CA PRO A 236 6.18 35.26 -28.72
C PRO A 236 6.92 35.46 -27.39
N LEU A 237 6.52 34.70 -26.35
CA LEU A 237 7.19 34.70 -25.05
C LEU A 237 8.39 33.73 -24.99
N GLY A 238 8.73 33.05 -26.10
CA GLY A 238 9.74 32.00 -26.12
C GLY A 238 9.35 30.75 -25.34
N LYS A 239 8.04 30.54 -25.13
CA LYS A 239 7.49 29.43 -24.33
C LYS A 239 6.80 28.40 -25.21
N ARG A 240 6.57 27.20 -24.66
CA ARG A 240 5.90 26.08 -25.34
C ARG A 240 4.76 25.56 -24.50
N LEU A 241 3.65 25.22 -25.16
CA LEU A 241 2.55 24.49 -24.53
C LEU A 241 3.05 23.12 -24.08
N LYS A 242 2.99 22.86 -22.77
CA LYS A 242 3.50 21.61 -22.17
C LYS A 242 2.63 20.42 -22.48
N GLY A 243 1.32 20.61 -22.53
CA GLY A 243 0.40 19.52 -22.81
C GLY A 243 -1.04 19.94 -22.97
N ILE A 244 -1.83 18.99 -23.45
CA ILE A 244 -3.28 19.04 -23.47
C ILE A 244 -3.82 17.91 -22.61
N ARG A 245 -5.02 18.11 -22.04
CA ARG A 245 -5.75 17.10 -21.27
C ARG A 245 -7.11 16.83 -21.89
N ILE A 246 -7.47 15.54 -22.01
CA ILE A 246 -8.76 15.05 -22.50
C ILE A 246 -9.39 14.23 -21.37
N ASP A 247 -10.59 14.63 -20.91
CA ASP A 247 -11.29 14.02 -19.76
C ASP A 247 -12.58 13.29 -20.20
N SER A 248 -12.92 13.26 -21.50
CA SER A 248 -14.15 12.67 -22.02
C SER A 248 -14.04 12.18 -23.47
N GLY A 249 -15.02 11.40 -23.90
CA GLY A 249 -15.12 10.86 -25.26
C GLY A 249 -14.28 9.59 -25.47
N ASP A 250 -14.09 9.21 -26.74
CA ASP A 250 -13.23 8.08 -27.13
C ASP A 250 -11.76 8.50 -27.04
N LEU A 251 -11.11 8.14 -25.94
CA LEU A 251 -9.74 8.56 -25.65
C LEU A 251 -8.72 8.03 -26.65
N THR A 252 -8.94 6.83 -27.23
CA THR A 252 -8.05 6.27 -28.25
C THR A 252 -8.13 7.09 -29.55
N TYR A 253 -9.34 7.33 -30.04
CA TYR A 253 -9.56 8.11 -31.27
C TYR A 253 -9.09 9.55 -31.10
N LEU A 254 -9.52 10.21 -30.01
CA LEU A 254 -9.20 11.62 -29.77
C LEU A 254 -7.70 11.85 -29.58
N SER A 255 -7.00 11.00 -28.80
CA SER A 255 -5.55 11.18 -28.59
C SER A 255 -4.76 11.03 -29.90
N ARG A 256 -5.12 10.08 -30.75
CA ARG A 256 -4.51 9.92 -32.09
C ARG A 256 -4.72 11.15 -32.96
N ARG A 257 -5.97 11.61 -33.04
CA ARG A 257 -6.29 12.79 -33.86
C ARG A 257 -5.62 14.05 -33.34
N CYS A 258 -5.59 14.23 -32.03
CA CYS A 258 -4.85 15.32 -31.40
C CYS A 258 -3.35 15.25 -31.71
N ARG A 259 -2.72 14.08 -31.64
CA ARG A 259 -1.30 13.91 -31.97
C ARG A 259 -0.99 14.28 -33.42
N GLU A 260 -1.82 13.80 -34.38
CA GLU A 260 -1.65 14.13 -35.78
C GLU A 260 -1.72 15.65 -36.02
N LEU A 261 -2.67 16.33 -35.41
CA LEU A 261 -2.88 17.78 -35.62
C LEU A 261 -1.81 18.60 -34.87
N LEU A 262 -1.38 18.18 -33.70
CA LEU A 262 -0.26 18.82 -32.99
C LEU A 262 1.06 18.67 -33.76
N ASP A 263 1.33 17.51 -34.32
CA ASP A 263 2.52 17.25 -35.14
C ASP A 263 2.54 18.11 -36.40
N ALA A 264 1.39 18.22 -37.09
CA ALA A 264 1.22 19.10 -38.26
C ALA A 264 1.43 20.58 -37.89
N ALA A 265 1.12 20.99 -36.66
CA ALA A 265 1.35 22.34 -36.15
C ALA A 265 2.78 22.57 -35.59
N GLY A 266 3.70 21.59 -35.69
CA GLY A 266 5.07 21.67 -35.17
C GLY A 266 5.18 21.58 -33.64
N MET A 267 4.22 20.89 -33.01
CA MET A 267 4.09 20.73 -31.55
C MET A 267 4.30 19.29 -31.08
N GLN A 268 5.33 18.61 -31.59
CA GLN A 268 5.65 17.22 -31.27
C GLN A 268 5.99 17.00 -29.80
N ASP A 269 6.45 18.06 -29.11
CA ASP A 269 6.83 18.09 -27.69
C ASP A 269 5.63 18.35 -26.76
N CYS A 270 4.44 18.61 -27.27
CA CYS A 270 3.23 18.81 -26.46
C CYS A 270 2.71 17.46 -25.97
N GLU A 271 2.72 17.22 -24.66
CA GLU A 271 2.24 15.98 -24.04
C GLU A 271 0.71 15.87 -24.15
N ILE A 272 0.19 14.65 -24.35
CA ILE A 272 -1.24 14.35 -24.32
C ILE A 272 -1.55 13.58 -23.03
N MET A 273 -2.30 14.20 -22.15
CA MET A 273 -2.77 13.59 -20.91
C MET A 273 -4.24 13.19 -21.02
N VAL A 274 -4.59 12.05 -20.45
CA VAL A 274 -6.01 11.62 -20.39
C VAL A 274 -6.40 11.33 -18.93
N SER A 275 -7.69 11.51 -18.67
CA SER A 275 -8.30 11.21 -17.37
C SER A 275 -9.75 10.73 -17.57
N ASN A 276 -10.48 10.47 -16.48
CA ASN A 276 -11.84 9.93 -16.45
C ASN A 276 -11.91 8.40 -16.44
N GLY A 277 -12.35 7.86 -15.30
CA GLY A 277 -12.71 6.46 -15.13
C GLY A 277 -11.58 5.45 -15.36
N LEU A 278 -10.32 5.87 -15.32
CA LEU A 278 -9.15 5.04 -15.60
C LEU A 278 -8.82 4.08 -14.45
N ASP A 279 -8.43 2.86 -14.84
CA ASP A 279 -7.81 1.85 -13.98
C ASP A 279 -6.79 1.06 -14.82
N GLU A 280 -6.19 0.04 -14.19
CA GLU A 280 -5.17 -0.82 -14.82
C GLU A 280 -5.67 -1.52 -16.11
N PHE A 281 -6.95 -1.88 -16.17
CA PHE A 281 -7.53 -2.58 -17.34
C PHE A 281 -7.76 -1.61 -18.50
N ILE A 282 -8.34 -0.45 -18.21
CA ILE A 282 -8.59 0.58 -19.24
C ILE A 282 -7.26 1.14 -19.76
N ILE A 283 -6.28 1.39 -18.90
CA ILE A 283 -4.95 1.86 -19.34
C ILE A 283 -4.28 0.83 -20.25
N LYS A 284 -4.31 -0.45 -19.86
CA LYS A 284 -3.81 -1.56 -20.71
C LYS A 284 -4.47 -1.55 -22.07
N ASP A 285 -5.81 -1.44 -22.12
CA ASP A 285 -6.58 -1.46 -23.35
C ASP A 285 -6.30 -0.25 -24.25
N LEU A 286 -6.28 0.97 -23.70
CA LEU A 286 -5.91 2.19 -24.44
C LEU A 286 -4.54 2.06 -25.11
N ILE A 287 -3.54 1.54 -24.40
CA ILE A 287 -2.19 1.35 -24.93
C ILE A 287 -2.18 0.28 -26.01
N GLN A 288 -2.88 -0.83 -25.83
CA GLN A 288 -2.98 -1.90 -26.83
C GLN A 288 -3.68 -1.45 -28.10
N GLN A 289 -4.65 -0.56 -28.00
CA GLN A 289 -5.33 0.07 -29.16
C GLN A 289 -4.45 1.13 -29.84
N GLY A 290 -3.26 1.42 -29.31
CA GLY A 290 -2.33 2.40 -29.88
C GLY A 290 -2.75 3.85 -29.65
N ALA A 291 -3.37 4.17 -28.52
CA ALA A 291 -3.64 5.54 -28.10
C ALA A 291 -2.34 6.34 -27.95
N ALA A 292 -2.34 7.57 -28.45
CA ALA A 292 -1.19 8.49 -28.38
C ALA A 292 -1.24 9.29 -27.07
N ILE A 293 -0.89 8.65 -25.97
CA ILE A 293 -1.02 9.19 -24.60
C ILE A 293 0.35 9.20 -23.93
N ASP A 294 0.69 10.30 -23.26
CA ASP A 294 1.94 10.49 -22.54
C ASP A 294 1.75 10.40 -21.01
N GLY A 295 0.54 10.63 -20.50
CA GLY A 295 0.24 10.58 -19.09
C GLY A 295 -1.21 10.29 -18.77
N PHE A 296 -1.44 9.73 -17.56
CA PHE A 296 -2.75 9.31 -17.07
C PHE A 296 -3.08 9.98 -15.75
N GLY A 297 -4.22 10.69 -15.70
CA GLY A 297 -4.81 11.20 -14.45
C GLY A 297 -5.82 10.19 -13.90
N VAL A 298 -5.46 9.48 -12.84
CA VAL A 298 -6.28 8.42 -12.25
C VAL A 298 -6.89 8.91 -10.93
N GLY A 299 -8.20 8.86 -10.82
CA GLY A 299 -8.92 9.41 -9.66
C GLY A 299 -9.60 8.35 -8.82
N GLU A 300 -10.95 8.27 -8.95
CA GLU A 300 -11.83 7.45 -8.13
C GLU A 300 -11.35 6.00 -7.98
N ARG A 301 -11.06 5.33 -9.10
CA ARG A 301 -10.74 3.89 -9.10
C ARG A 301 -9.44 3.56 -8.40
N LEU A 302 -8.51 4.53 -8.30
CA LEU A 302 -7.29 4.39 -7.50
C LEU A 302 -7.56 4.66 -6.02
N ILE A 303 -8.07 5.87 -5.67
CA ILE A 303 -8.14 6.33 -4.28
C ILE A 303 -9.14 5.54 -3.43
N THR A 304 -10.12 4.91 -4.05
CA THR A 304 -11.10 4.04 -3.37
C THR A 304 -10.79 2.55 -3.54
N ALA A 305 -9.77 2.20 -4.32
CA ALA A 305 -9.53 0.81 -4.78
C ALA A 305 -10.84 0.13 -5.22
N ARG A 306 -11.61 0.81 -6.07
CA ARG A 306 -13.03 0.53 -6.34
C ARG A 306 -13.37 -0.93 -6.64
N SER A 307 -12.49 -1.66 -7.33
CA SER A 307 -12.69 -3.06 -7.70
C SER A 307 -12.73 -3.99 -6.50
N GLU A 308 -11.88 -3.73 -5.49
CA GLU A 308 -11.84 -4.47 -4.24
C GLU A 308 -11.37 -3.54 -3.11
N PRO A 309 -12.30 -2.86 -2.40
CA PRO A 309 -11.97 -1.75 -1.50
C PRO A 309 -11.49 -2.19 -0.10
N VAL A 310 -11.20 -3.48 0.10
CA VAL A 310 -10.79 -4.03 1.40
C VAL A 310 -9.52 -4.87 1.25
N PHE A 311 -8.44 -4.50 1.93
CA PHE A 311 -7.20 -5.29 1.95
C PHE A 311 -7.33 -6.61 2.72
N GLY A 312 -8.17 -6.62 3.75
CA GLY A 312 -8.48 -7.82 4.53
C GLY A 312 -7.37 -8.29 5.47
N GLY A 313 -6.45 -7.40 5.84
CA GLY A 313 -5.44 -7.67 6.87
C GLY A 313 -6.07 -7.88 8.23
N VAL A 314 -5.47 -8.74 9.03
CA VAL A 314 -5.90 -9.13 10.38
C VAL A 314 -4.75 -9.05 11.37
N TYR A 315 -5.08 -8.86 12.65
CA TYR A 315 -4.13 -8.82 13.76
C TYR A 315 -4.52 -9.89 14.77
N LYS A 316 -3.64 -10.86 15.04
CA LYS A 316 -3.99 -12.04 15.82
C LYS A 316 -2.90 -12.41 16.82
N ILE A 317 -3.31 -12.79 18.05
CA ILE A 317 -2.39 -13.37 19.02
C ILE A 317 -1.84 -14.69 18.51
N VAL A 318 -0.53 -14.88 18.64
CA VAL A 318 0.19 -16.08 18.19
C VAL A 318 1.06 -16.68 19.28
N SER A 319 1.35 -15.93 20.35
CA SER A 319 2.08 -16.42 21.52
C SER A 319 1.73 -15.61 22.77
N LEU A 320 1.79 -16.27 23.94
CA LEU A 320 1.82 -15.63 25.25
C LEU A 320 3.14 -16.01 25.94
N GLU A 321 3.66 -15.13 26.80
CA GLU A 321 4.81 -15.43 27.64
C GLU A 321 4.35 -15.59 29.10
N LYS A 322 4.49 -16.78 29.63
CA LYS A 322 4.20 -17.09 31.03
C LYS A 322 5.46 -17.57 31.74
N ALA A 323 5.81 -16.95 32.87
CA ALA A 323 7.00 -17.29 33.67
C ALA A 323 8.27 -17.39 32.80
N GLY A 324 8.46 -16.51 31.82
CA GLY A 324 9.63 -16.49 30.94
C GLY A 324 9.64 -17.57 29.85
N LYS A 325 8.52 -18.31 29.67
CA LYS A 325 8.37 -19.30 28.59
C LYS A 325 7.32 -18.87 27.59
N ALA A 326 7.67 -18.95 26.31
CA ALA A 326 6.73 -18.75 25.24
C ALA A 326 5.71 -19.90 25.16
N GLU A 327 4.43 -19.56 25.16
CA GLU A 327 3.30 -20.47 24.99
C GLU A 327 2.62 -20.16 23.66
N PRO A 328 2.82 -20.95 22.59
CA PRO A 328 2.19 -20.72 21.30
C PRO A 328 0.68 -20.70 21.39
N LYS A 329 0.03 -19.84 20.62
CA LYS A 329 -1.44 -19.72 20.55
C LYS A 329 -1.91 -19.93 19.13
N ILE A 330 -2.95 -20.73 18.97
CA ILE A 330 -3.58 -21.01 17.68
C ILE A 330 -5.09 -20.79 17.78
N LYS A 331 -5.67 -20.16 16.75
CA LYS A 331 -7.11 -20.10 16.58
C LYS A 331 -7.53 -21.12 15.54
N ILE A 332 -8.42 -22.02 15.91
CA ILE A 332 -9.09 -22.95 14.99
C ILE A 332 -10.38 -22.32 14.48
N SER A 333 -10.71 -22.59 13.24
CA SER A 333 -11.93 -22.13 12.60
C SER A 333 -12.43 -23.20 11.63
N GLU A 334 -13.75 -23.34 11.48
CA GLU A 334 -14.36 -24.17 10.43
C GLU A 334 -13.86 -23.80 9.03
N ASN A 335 -13.55 -22.52 8.82
CA ASN A 335 -12.87 -22.07 7.62
C ASN A 335 -11.35 -22.17 7.81
N LEU A 336 -10.72 -23.14 7.17
CA LEU A 336 -9.28 -23.44 7.25
C LEU A 336 -8.39 -22.22 7.00
N ILE A 337 -8.79 -21.34 6.09
CA ILE A 337 -8.05 -20.08 5.78
C ILE A 337 -7.95 -19.16 7.00
N LYS A 338 -8.86 -19.30 7.99
CA LYS A 338 -8.86 -18.50 9.22
C LYS A 338 -8.04 -19.11 10.36
N THR A 339 -7.49 -20.31 10.18
CA THR A 339 -6.60 -20.94 11.16
C THR A 339 -5.27 -20.21 11.18
N THR A 340 -4.86 -19.74 12.37
CA THR A 340 -3.62 -18.95 12.51
C THR A 340 -2.39 -19.85 12.50
N THR A 341 -1.24 -19.28 12.16
CA THR A 341 0.07 -19.93 12.35
C THR A 341 0.62 -19.48 13.68
N PRO A 342 0.87 -20.41 14.65
CA PRO A 342 1.27 -20.08 16.02
C PRO A 342 2.72 -19.61 16.12
N ALA A 343 3.12 -19.22 17.34
CA ALA A 343 4.44 -18.83 17.78
C ALA A 343 4.95 -17.46 17.25
N PHE A 344 6.03 -16.95 17.85
CA PHE A 344 6.76 -15.80 17.35
C PHE A 344 7.62 -16.23 16.16
N LYS A 345 7.56 -15.49 15.04
CA LYS A 345 8.06 -15.93 13.74
C LYS A 345 9.10 -14.98 13.14
N GLN A 346 9.84 -15.52 12.18
CA GLN A 346 10.64 -14.78 11.20
C GLN A 346 10.14 -15.16 9.81
N VAL A 347 10.33 -14.28 8.83
CA VAL A 347 10.14 -14.56 7.41
C VAL A 347 11.47 -14.42 6.71
N TRP A 348 11.85 -15.42 5.93
CA TRP A 348 13.09 -15.45 5.16
C TRP A 348 12.76 -15.45 3.68
N ARG A 349 13.14 -14.39 2.95
CA ARG A 349 13.06 -14.37 1.51
C ARG A 349 14.30 -14.99 0.91
N LEU A 350 14.11 -16.00 0.07
CA LEU A 350 15.18 -16.72 -0.62
C LEU A 350 15.36 -16.12 -2.02
N TYR A 351 16.61 -15.82 -2.35
CA TYR A 351 16.99 -15.28 -3.67
C TYR A 351 17.95 -16.24 -4.36
N ASN A 352 17.80 -16.42 -5.67
CA ASN A 352 18.77 -17.13 -6.48
C ASN A 352 20.00 -16.24 -6.78
N GLN A 353 21.01 -16.81 -7.48
CA GLN A 353 22.22 -16.09 -7.86
C GLN A 353 21.97 -14.85 -8.75
N ALA A 354 20.85 -14.83 -9.50
CA ALA A 354 20.43 -13.68 -10.30
C ALA A 354 19.64 -12.64 -9.49
N GLN A 355 19.63 -12.74 -8.17
CA GLN A 355 18.89 -11.88 -7.24
C GLN A 355 17.36 -11.89 -7.46
N MET A 356 16.82 -12.95 -8.05
CA MET A 356 15.37 -13.14 -8.18
C MET A 356 14.85 -13.87 -6.96
N ALA A 357 13.75 -13.37 -6.39
CA ALA A 357 13.07 -13.99 -5.28
C ALA A 357 12.40 -15.30 -5.72
N ILE A 358 12.70 -16.40 -5.03
CA ILE A 358 12.22 -17.74 -5.39
C ILE A 358 11.15 -18.29 -4.46
N ALA A 359 11.20 -17.93 -3.19
CA ALA A 359 10.21 -18.29 -2.18
C ALA A 359 10.41 -17.47 -0.91
N ASP A 360 9.36 -17.37 -0.08
CA ASP A 360 9.48 -16.92 1.30
C ASP A 360 9.23 -18.11 2.24
N VAL A 361 10.00 -18.18 3.34
CA VAL A 361 9.86 -19.22 4.37
C VAL A 361 9.53 -18.57 5.69
N VAL A 362 8.36 -18.87 6.22
CA VAL A 362 7.95 -18.49 7.58
C VAL A 362 8.49 -19.54 8.55
N SER A 363 9.32 -19.11 9.51
CA SER A 363 9.97 -19.98 10.50
C SER A 363 9.68 -19.54 11.93
N LEU A 364 10.07 -20.33 12.90
CA LEU A 364 10.20 -19.87 14.29
C LEU A 364 11.25 -18.74 14.33
N ARG A 365 11.10 -17.81 15.27
CA ARG A 365 11.94 -16.60 15.37
C ARG A 365 13.42 -16.89 15.50
N GLU A 366 13.76 -17.94 16.23
CA GLU A 366 15.14 -18.36 16.53
C GLU A 366 15.78 -19.21 15.42
N GLU A 367 15.00 -19.68 14.43
CA GLU A 367 15.57 -20.43 13.31
C GLU A 367 16.38 -19.52 12.37
N THR A 368 17.45 -20.07 11.84
CA THR A 368 18.26 -19.46 10.80
C THR A 368 18.25 -20.33 9.54
N ILE A 369 18.18 -19.71 8.36
CA ILE A 369 18.27 -20.42 7.10
C ILE A 369 19.63 -20.14 6.47
N ASP A 370 20.45 -21.19 6.38
CA ASP A 370 21.79 -21.14 5.80
C ASP A 370 21.71 -21.44 4.30
N GLY A 371 21.95 -20.42 3.47
CA GLY A 371 21.92 -20.56 2.00
C GLY A 371 23.05 -21.40 1.41
N SER A 372 24.06 -21.77 2.21
CA SER A 372 25.12 -22.67 1.78
C SER A 372 24.70 -24.15 1.78
N GLN A 373 23.57 -24.48 2.41
CA GLN A 373 23.02 -25.82 2.50
C GLN A 373 21.76 -25.94 1.63
N PRO A 374 21.50 -27.13 1.04
CA PRO A 374 20.25 -27.37 0.35
C PRO A 374 19.04 -27.21 1.30
N TYR A 375 18.02 -26.47 0.86
CA TYR A 375 16.80 -26.26 1.64
C TYR A 375 15.59 -26.85 0.89
N THR A 376 14.75 -27.63 1.60
CA THR A 376 13.54 -28.22 1.01
C THR A 376 12.31 -27.37 1.34
N LEU A 377 11.78 -26.75 0.32
CA LEU A 377 10.51 -26.04 0.31
C LEU A 377 9.35 -27.05 0.18
N PHE A 378 8.21 -26.75 0.79
CA PHE A 378 6.98 -27.51 0.61
C PHE A 378 5.75 -26.64 0.84
N ASP A 379 4.70 -26.86 0.06
CA ASP A 379 3.41 -26.20 0.23
C ASP A 379 2.75 -26.66 1.55
N PRO A 380 2.52 -25.76 2.54
CA PRO A 380 1.91 -26.14 3.81
C PRO A 380 0.51 -26.76 3.70
N GLN A 381 -0.22 -26.47 2.59
CA GLN A 381 -1.54 -27.02 2.31
C GLN A 381 -1.47 -28.31 1.50
N ALA A 382 -0.35 -28.56 0.82
CA ALA A 382 -0.12 -29.73 0.00
C ALA A 382 1.32 -30.28 0.21
N PRO A 383 1.63 -30.88 1.40
CA PRO A 383 3.01 -31.19 1.82
C PRO A 383 3.76 -32.18 0.95
N TRP A 384 3.06 -32.85 0.02
CA TRP A 384 3.67 -33.70 -1.01
C TRP A 384 4.33 -32.91 -2.15
N LYS A 385 3.94 -31.64 -2.36
CA LYS A 385 4.59 -30.75 -3.32
C LYS A 385 5.86 -30.19 -2.68
N ARG A 386 6.99 -30.75 -3.06
CA ARG A 386 8.29 -30.40 -2.49
C ARG A 386 9.26 -29.97 -3.58
N LYS A 387 10.15 -29.03 -3.24
CA LYS A 387 11.22 -28.57 -4.11
C LYS A 387 12.47 -28.28 -3.26
N THR A 388 13.59 -28.93 -3.59
CA THR A 388 14.86 -28.59 -2.97
C THR A 388 15.55 -27.48 -3.76
N VAL A 389 15.94 -26.40 -3.09
CA VAL A 389 16.70 -25.28 -3.63
C VAL A 389 18.14 -25.32 -3.10
N GLN A 390 19.09 -24.89 -3.93
CA GLN A 390 20.53 -24.85 -3.63
C GLN A 390 21.09 -23.52 -4.10
N ASP A 391 22.25 -23.15 -3.57
CA ASP A 391 22.99 -21.94 -3.99
C ASP A 391 22.11 -20.68 -3.97
N PHE A 392 21.41 -20.47 -2.87
CA PHE A 392 20.53 -19.32 -2.66
C PHE A 392 21.07 -18.41 -1.56
N HIS A 393 20.58 -17.18 -1.54
CA HIS A 393 20.78 -16.24 -0.44
C HIS A 393 19.45 -16.06 0.33
N ALA A 394 19.50 -16.17 1.66
CA ALA A 394 18.33 -15.94 2.54
C ALA A 394 18.44 -14.60 3.25
N LYS A 395 17.41 -13.76 3.15
CA LYS A 395 17.31 -12.46 3.82
C LYS A 395 16.17 -12.46 4.81
N PRO A 396 16.41 -12.12 6.10
CA PRO A 396 15.33 -11.98 7.07
C PRO A 396 14.52 -10.71 6.77
N CYS A 397 13.19 -10.84 6.71
CA CYS A 397 12.28 -9.75 6.34
C CYS A 397 11.73 -9.00 7.55
N LEU A 398 11.43 -9.69 8.68
CA LEU A 398 10.97 -9.04 9.90
C LEU A 398 12.17 -8.45 10.66
N GLN A 399 12.33 -7.14 10.57
CA GLN A 399 13.37 -6.38 11.26
C GLN A 399 12.81 -5.71 12.53
N LEU A 400 13.59 -5.57 13.57
CA LEU A 400 13.24 -4.77 14.74
C LEU A 400 13.18 -3.29 14.32
N VAL A 401 12.00 -2.67 14.41
CA VAL A 401 11.77 -1.28 14.01
C VAL A 401 11.43 -0.36 15.19
N TRP A 402 10.97 -0.92 16.29
CA TRP A 402 10.65 -0.18 17.52
C TRP A 402 11.05 -0.96 18.74
N GLN A 403 11.74 -0.29 19.68
CA GLN A 403 12.14 -0.83 21.00
C GLN A 403 12.41 0.32 21.97
N ASP A 404 12.20 0.10 23.27
CA ASP A 404 12.50 1.04 24.34
C ASP A 404 11.88 2.45 24.11
N GLY A 405 10.64 2.49 23.63
CA GLY A 405 9.90 3.72 23.38
C GLY A 405 10.37 4.55 22.20
N LYS A 406 11.17 4.00 21.27
CA LYS A 406 11.72 4.71 20.12
C LYS A 406 11.87 3.82 18.88
N ALA A 407 11.85 4.45 17.72
CA ALA A 407 12.22 3.80 16.46
C ALA A 407 13.72 3.43 16.49
N VAL A 408 14.04 2.20 16.07
CA VAL A 408 15.40 1.66 16.06
C VAL A 408 16.17 2.10 14.81
N GLN A 409 15.47 2.25 13.70
CA GLN A 409 16.06 2.60 12.42
C GLN A 409 15.82 4.07 12.07
N LYS A 410 16.70 4.63 11.23
CA LYS A 410 16.48 5.96 10.67
C LYS A 410 15.26 5.92 9.75
N ARG A 411 14.38 6.90 9.89
CA ARG A 411 13.22 7.06 9.03
C ARG A 411 13.66 7.27 7.58
N PRO A 412 13.20 6.43 6.64
CA PRO A 412 13.45 6.66 5.21
C PRO A 412 12.61 7.83 4.69
N THR A 413 13.10 8.52 3.69
CA THR A 413 12.30 9.47 2.92
C THR A 413 11.28 8.73 2.06
N LEU A 414 10.19 9.40 1.70
CA LEU A 414 9.16 8.79 0.84
C LEU A 414 9.71 8.41 -0.54
N ALA A 415 10.68 9.18 -1.05
CA ALA A 415 11.37 8.86 -2.31
C ALA A 415 12.21 7.58 -2.20
N GLU A 416 12.88 7.35 -1.06
CA GLU A 416 13.62 6.11 -0.80
C GLU A 416 12.67 4.91 -0.71
N ILE A 417 11.53 5.05 -0.03
CA ILE A 417 10.50 3.99 0.03
C ILE A 417 10.00 3.65 -1.39
N ARG A 418 9.68 4.67 -2.20
CA ARG A 418 9.25 4.48 -3.59
C ARG A 418 10.30 3.78 -4.45
N ALA A 419 11.57 4.18 -4.32
CA ALA A 419 12.68 3.54 -5.01
C ALA A 419 12.85 2.07 -4.58
N TYR A 420 12.66 1.80 -3.28
CA TYR A 420 12.72 0.46 -2.75
C TYR A 420 11.62 -0.44 -3.32
N VAL A 421 10.38 0.06 -3.49
CA VAL A 421 9.31 -0.67 -4.19
C VAL A 421 9.76 -1.12 -5.57
N GLN A 422 10.38 -0.22 -6.34
CA GLN A 422 10.85 -0.59 -7.69
C GLN A 422 11.95 -1.66 -7.65
N SER A 423 12.87 -1.59 -6.69
CA SER A 423 13.90 -2.61 -6.50
C SER A 423 13.28 -3.97 -6.14
N GLU A 424 12.31 -4.00 -5.24
CA GLU A 424 11.59 -5.22 -4.85
C GLU A 424 10.81 -5.83 -6.03
N LEU A 425 10.09 -5.01 -6.79
CA LEU A 425 9.37 -5.46 -7.99
C LEU A 425 10.30 -6.06 -9.06
N ASN A 426 11.54 -5.57 -9.14
CA ASN A 426 12.54 -6.10 -10.07
C ASN A 426 13.07 -7.48 -9.65
N THR A 427 12.93 -7.87 -8.38
CA THR A 427 13.29 -9.23 -7.93
C THR A 427 12.22 -10.26 -8.26
N LEU A 428 11.00 -9.84 -8.62
CA LEU A 428 9.91 -10.75 -8.94
C LEU A 428 9.93 -11.18 -10.41
N TRP A 429 9.61 -12.44 -10.64
CA TRP A 429 9.40 -12.98 -11.97
C TRP A 429 8.21 -12.33 -12.65
N CYS A 430 8.24 -12.24 -13.96
CA CYS A 430 7.18 -11.61 -14.76
C CYS A 430 5.83 -12.32 -14.59
N GLU A 431 5.84 -13.64 -14.36
CA GLU A 431 4.65 -14.45 -14.13
C GLU A 431 3.89 -14.03 -12.87
N VAL A 432 4.58 -13.67 -11.79
CA VAL A 432 3.98 -13.17 -10.54
C VAL A 432 3.39 -11.78 -10.73
N LYS A 433 3.98 -10.97 -11.63
CA LYS A 433 3.56 -9.58 -11.90
C LYS A 433 2.44 -9.46 -12.95
N ARG A 434 1.94 -10.55 -13.52
CA ARG A 434 0.84 -10.49 -14.48
C ARG A 434 -0.38 -9.79 -13.88
N LEU A 435 -1.04 -8.97 -14.69
CA LEU A 435 -2.27 -8.31 -14.28
C LEU A 435 -3.41 -9.32 -14.08
N GLU A 436 -3.50 -10.27 -14.99
CA GLU A 436 -4.51 -11.33 -15.03
C GLU A 436 -3.83 -12.69 -14.90
N ASN A 437 -4.43 -13.58 -14.11
CA ASN A 437 -3.93 -14.93 -13.86
C ASN A 437 -2.44 -14.97 -13.50
N PRO A 438 -2.00 -14.23 -12.46
CA PRO A 438 -0.62 -14.28 -12.00
C PRO A 438 -0.27 -15.66 -11.46
N HIS A 439 0.98 -16.06 -11.60
CA HIS A 439 1.50 -17.24 -10.93
C HIS A 439 1.56 -17.00 -9.42
N GLY A 440 1.13 -17.96 -8.62
CA GLY A 440 1.24 -17.90 -7.16
C GLY A 440 2.71 -17.92 -6.73
N TYR A 441 3.09 -16.95 -5.88
CA TYR A 441 4.39 -16.97 -5.23
C TYR A 441 4.40 -17.96 -4.07
N TYR A 442 5.52 -18.62 -3.83
CA TYR A 442 5.66 -19.63 -2.81
C TYR A 442 5.90 -19.00 -1.43
N VAL A 443 4.98 -19.25 -0.49
CA VAL A 443 5.13 -18.88 0.92
C VAL A 443 4.99 -20.17 1.73
N ASP A 444 6.11 -20.71 2.17
CA ASP A 444 6.22 -21.99 2.83
C ASP A 444 6.46 -21.84 4.33
N LEU A 445 6.25 -22.90 5.09
CA LEU A 445 6.64 -22.94 6.51
C LEU A 445 7.93 -23.73 6.66
N SER A 446 8.76 -23.37 7.66
CA SER A 446 9.82 -24.27 8.09
C SER A 446 9.25 -25.57 8.65
N GLN A 447 10.01 -26.66 8.57
CA GLN A 447 9.52 -27.94 9.08
C GLN A 447 9.22 -27.90 10.59
N PRO A 448 10.04 -27.23 11.45
CA PRO A 448 9.74 -27.09 12.88
C PRO A 448 8.43 -26.32 13.13
N LEU A 449 8.21 -25.19 12.42
CA LEU A 449 6.97 -24.42 12.57
C LEU A 449 5.74 -25.17 12.08
N TRP A 450 5.87 -25.90 10.96
CA TRP A 450 4.79 -26.75 10.46
C TRP A 450 4.44 -27.86 11.43
N ASN A 451 5.44 -28.58 11.99
CA ASN A 451 5.23 -29.62 12.99
C ASN A 451 4.52 -29.06 14.23
N LEU A 452 5.00 -27.94 14.79
CA LEU A 452 4.36 -27.27 15.92
C LEU A 452 2.88 -26.97 15.63
N LYS A 453 2.57 -26.47 14.44
CA LYS A 453 1.19 -26.16 14.05
C LYS A 453 0.33 -27.43 13.97
N GLN A 454 0.84 -28.54 13.42
CA GLN A 454 0.14 -29.81 13.34
C GLN A 454 -0.10 -30.41 14.73
N ASP A 455 0.94 -30.44 15.58
CA ASP A 455 0.85 -30.96 16.96
C ASP A 455 -0.22 -30.22 17.78
N MET A 456 -0.32 -28.90 17.61
CA MET A 456 -1.35 -28.09 18.28
C MET A 456 -2.76 -28.41 17.75
N LEU A 457 -2.92 -28.61 16.43
CA LEU A 457 -4.20 -28.97 15.82
C LEU A 457 -4.65 -30.35 16.29
N ASP A 458 -3.76 -31.34 16.30
CA ASP A 458 -4.03 -32.71 16.74
C ASP A 458 -4.33 -32.77 18.26
N GLY A 459 -3.62 -31.94 19.06
CA GLY A 459 -3.89 -31.84 20.51
C GLY A 459 -5.32 -31.35 20.78
N ILE A 460 -5.75 -30.28 20.11
CA ILE A 460 -7.09 -29.72 20.29
C ILE A 460 -8.17 -30.68 19.76
N ALA A 461 -7.91 -31.40 18.65
CA ALA A 461 -8.84 -32.40 18.14
C ALA A 461 -9.08 -33.53 19.17
N LYS A 462 -8.01 -34.02 19.80
CA LYS A 462 -8.11 -35.05 20.87
C LYS A 462 -8.86 -34.51 22.09
N GLU A 463 -8.63 -33.26 22.52
CA GLU A 463 -9.38 -32.66 23.64
C GLU A 463 -10.88 -32.54 23.32
N MET A 464 -11.24 -32.15 22.09
CA MET A 464 -12.64 -32.09 21.66
C MET A 464 -13.30 -33.47 21.61
N GLU A 465 -12.59 -34.52 21.22
CA GLU A 465 -13.09 -35.91 21.24
C GLU A 465 -13.23 -36.44 22.67
N ALA A 466 -12.30 -36.12 23.56
CA ALA A 466 -12.34 -36.57 24.94
C ALA A 466 -13.39 -35.83 25.81
N GLY A 467 -13.81 -34.64 25.41
CA GLY A 467 -14.85 -33.85 26.08
C GLY A 467 -16.28 -34.11 25.61
N ARG A 468 -16.45 -35.05 24.65
CA ARG A 468 -17.74 -35.64 24.26
C ARG A 468 -17.97 -36.93 24.95
#